data_a2c3280b51835f1f2b11dd5f7ecfc704
#
_entry.id   a2c3280b51835f1f2b11dd5f7ecfc704
#
_cell.length_a   1.000
_cell.length_b   1.000
_cell.length_c   1.000
_cell.angle_alpha   90.00
_cell.angle_beta   90.00
_cell.angle_gamma   90.00
#
_symmetry.space_group_name_H-M   'P 1'
#
loop_
_entity.id
_entity.type
_entity.pdbx_description
1 polymer ?
#
loop_
_entity_poly.entity_id
_entity_poly.type
_entity_poly.pdbx_seq_one_letter_code
_entity_poly.pdbx_strand_id
1 'polypeptide(L)'
;YIGRMGENSSLALTGVGVCLPIITIVIAFANLIGMGGAPLFSIKRGEGNEKEAEAILGNSVTLLVIFGLSLTVVGLIVKRPLLYLLGASENTIEYANSYITIYLLGNVFVMMSLGLNSFINAQGFGKTGMFTVVIGAVLNIILDPIFIYIMGVQGAALATVLSQLAASVWTFKFLTGKNTIIKIKLSAMRCQAKRVKKILVLGLSGFTMSVTNSAVQIACNVSLQNYGSDVYVGVMTIINSIREVLQMPVTGLGNGAQPIIGFNYGAGENGRVKEAIRYLAAMLIIYSTVAWFIILLIPKFLIGIFTADAALITAGVPSLHIYFFGFFLMAFMFTGQTVFVGIGKAKFAIFFSILRKGIVVIPLILLLPIWFGVCLLYTSPSPRDGATSR
;
A
#
# COMPACT_ATOMS: atom_id res chain seq x y z
N TYR A 1 18.26 -7.57 -9.05
CA TYR A 1 18.97 -8.84 -9.31
C TYR A 1 18.47 -9.50 -10.60
N ILE A 2 17.16 -9.72 -10.79
CA ILE A 2 16.57 -10.36 -11.99
C ILE A 2 17.06 -9.69 -13.28
N GLY A 3 17.09 -8.38 -13.33
CA GLY A 3 17.57 -7.61 -14.49
C GLY A 3 19.06 -7.76 -14.82
N ARG A 4 19.83 -8.59 -14.09
CA ARG A 4 21.25 -8.87 -14.29
C ARG A 4 21.54 -10.36 -14.55
N MET A 5 20.51 -11.15 -14.89
CA MET A 5 20.62 -12.61 -15.07
C MET A 5 21.18 -13.07 -16.43
N GLY A 6 21.61 -12.17 -17.33
CA GLY A 6 22.10 -12.50 -18.65
C GLY A 6 21.10 -12.20 -19.79
N GLU A 7 21.21 -12.92 -20.92
CA GLU A 7 20.48 -12.59 -22.16
C GLU A 7 18.96 -12.50 -22.05
N ASN A 8 18.33 -13.26 -21.14
CA ASN A 8 16.87 -13.25 -20.95
C ASN A 8 16.40 -12.39 -19.77
N SER A 9 17.27 -11.54 -19.22
CA SER A 9 16.95 -10.72 -18.01
C SER A 9 15.78 -9.77 -18.22
N SER A 10 15.63 -9.18 -19.41
CA SER A 10 14.51 -8.28 -19.71
C SER A 10 13.18 -8.99 -19.80
N LEU A 11 13.13 -10.18 -20.40
CA LEU A 11 11.93 -11.03 -20.47
C LEU A 11 11.52 -11.54 -19.08
N ALA A 12 12.50 -11.95 -18.29
CA ALA A 12 12.29 -12.38 -16.91
C ALA A 12 11.74 -11.23 -16.04
N LEU A 13 12.31 -10.03 -16.14
CA LEU A 13 11.86 -8.85 -15.41
C LEU A 13 10.44 -8.44 -15.82
N THR A 14 10.15 -8.47 -17.13
CA THR A 14 8.81 -8.20 -17.66
C THR A 14 7.81 -9.23 -17.15
N GLY A 15 8.17 -10.52 -17.16
CA GLY A 15 7.32 -11.59 -16.64
C GLY A 15 6.96 -11.41 -15.17
N VAL A 16 7.92 -11.02 -14.31
CA VAL A 16 7.65 -10.68 -12.91
C VAL A 16 6.79 -9.43 -12.78
N GLY A 17 7.02 -8.43 -13.64
CA GLY A 17 6.21 -7.21 -13.70
C GLY A 17 4.72 -7.49 -13.93
N VAL A 18 4.40 -8.43 -14.82
CA VAL A 18 3.01 -8.87 -15.07
C VAL A 18 2.35 -9.52 -13.85
N CYS A 19 3.13 -10.06 -12.91
CA CYS A 19 2.60 -10.66 -11.67
C CYS A 19 2.23 -9.61 -10.60
N LEU A 20 2.72 -8.36 -10.69
CA LEU A 20 2.51 -7.33 -9.66
C LEU A 20 1.03 -7.06 -9.32
N PRO A 21 0.08 -7.01 -10.27
CA PRO A 21 -1.34 -6.84 -9.93
C PRO A 21 -1.88 -7.97 -9.06
N ILE A 22 -1.48 -9.23 -9.32
CA ILE A 22 -1.91 -10.39 -8.52
C ILE A 22 -1.36 -10.27 -7.08
N ILE A 23 -0.08 -9.92 -6.95
CA ILE A 23 0.58 -9.67 -5.66
C ILE A 23 -0.16 -8.56 -4.90
N THR A 24 -0.52 -7.48 -5.58
CA THR A 24 -1.26 -6.35 -4.98
C THR A 24 -2.64 -6.78 -4.47
N ILE A 25 -3.33 -7.67 -5.19
CA ILE A 25 -4.62 -8.23 -4.72
C ILE A 25 -4.41 -9.02 -3.42
N VAL A 26 -3.39 -9.85 -3.33
CA VAL A 26 -3.06 -10.61 -2.11
C VAL A 26 -2.84 -9.66 -0.92
N ILE A 27 -2.02 -8.64 -1.11
CA ILE A 27 -1.73 -7.62 -0.09
C ILE A 27 -3.00 -6.85 0.30
N ALA A 28 -3.87 -6.54 -0.66
CA ALA A 28 -5.14 -5.86 -0.41
C ALA A 28 -6.07 -6.68 0.50
N PHE A 29 -6.14 -7.99 0.32
CA PHE A 29 -6.91 -8.89 1.20
C PHE A 29 -6.29 -9.03 2.59
N ALA A 30 -4.96 -9.06 2.70
CA ALA A 30 -4.28 -9.05 4.00
C ALA A 30 -4.59 -7.75 4.77
N ASN A 31 -4.52 -6.61 4.07
CA ASN A 31 -4.85 -5.30 4.62
C ASN A 31 -6.34 -5.15 4.96
N LEU A 32 -7.25 -5.72 4.16
CA LEU A 32 -8.68 -5.75 4.44
C LEU A 32 -8.96 -6.33 5.84
N ILE A 33 -8.29 -7.43 6.18
CA ILE A 33 -8.47 -8.09 7.47
C ILE A 33 -7.68 -7.38 8.57
N GLY A 34 -6.42 -7.00 8.32
CA GLY A 34 -5.57 -6.31 9.28
C GLY A 34 -6.13 -4.94 9.68
N MET A 35 -6.42 -4.08 8.70
CA MET A 35 -6.96 -2.74 8.92
C MET A 35 -8.42 -2.74 9.37
N GLY A 36 -9.15 -3.82 9.14
CA GLY A 36 -10.51 -3.98 9.65
C GLY A 36 -10.55 -4.49 11.09
N GLY A 37 -9.73 -5.48 11.39
CA GLY A 37 -9.71 -6.15 12.69
C GLY A 37 -8.97 -5.37 13.77
N ALA A 38 -7.80 -4.80 13.47
CA ALA A 38 -6.95 -4.14 14.46
C ALA A 38 -7.60 -2.93 15.16
N PRO A 39 -8.33 -2.02 14.48
CA PRO A 39 -9.04 -0.94 15.17
C PRO A 39 -10.17 -1.45 16.06
N LEU A 40 -10.96 -2.42 15.57
CA LEU A 40 -12.02 -3.03 16.38
C LEU A 40 -11.47 -3.71 17.63
N PHE A 41 -10.34 -4.40 17.48
CA PHE A 41 -9.59 -5.00 18.58
C PHE A 41 -9.15 -3.94 19.60
N SER A 42 -8.58 -2.82 19.15
CA SER A 42 -8.15 -1.72 20.02
C SER A 42 -9.30 -1.09 20.78
N ILE A 43 -10.45 -0.87 20.12
CA ILE A 43 -11.67 -0.34 20.74
C ILE A 43 -12.15 -1.30 21.84
N LYS A 44 -12.24 -2.61 21.55
CA LYS A 44 -12.72 -3.60 22.51
C LYS A 44 -11.80 -3.77 23.72
N ARG A 45 -10.48 -3.63 23.51
CA ARG A 45 -9.53 -3.54 24.60
C ARG A 45 -9.76 -2.31 25.48
N GLY A 46 -10.00 -1.15 24.86
CA GLY A 46 -10.30 0.08 25.58
C GLY A 46 -11.58 -0.02 26.40
N GLU A 47 -12.62 -0.70 25.90
CA GLU A 47 -13.86 -1.01 26.61
C GLU A 47 -13.66 -1.99 27.79
N GLY A 48 -12.45 -2.54 28.01
CA GLY A 48 -12.18 -3.59 28.98
C GLY A 48 -12.72 -4.96 28.58
N ASN A 49 -13.25 -5.12 27.36
CA ASN A 49 -13.81 -6.37 26.87
C ASN A 49 -12.73 -7.22 26.18
N GLU A 50 -11.82 -7.78 26.98
CA GLU A 50 -10.72 -8.61 26.48
C GLU A 50 -11.19 -9.86 25.74
N LYS A 51 -12.31 -10.47 26.17
CA LYS A 51 -12.88 -11.66 25.50
C LYS A 51 -13.31 -11.36 24.06
N GLU A 52 -13.94 -10.22 23.83
CA GLU A 52 -14.32 -9.81 22.47
C GLU A 52 -13.10 -9.40 21.63
N ALA A 53 -12.11 -8.74 22.24
CA ALA A 53 -10.85 -8.42 21.56
C ALA A 53 -10.10 -9.71 21.14
N GLU A 54 -10.00 -10.70 22.04
CA GLU A 54 -9.43 -12.03 21.73
C GLU A 54 -10.19 -12.71 20.58
N ALA A 55 -11.51 -12.65 20.61
CA ALA A 55 -12.34 -13.22 19.56
C ALA A 55 -12.19 -12.50 18.20
N ILE A 56 -11.99 -11.17 18.20
CA ILE A 56 -11.68 -10.43 16.98
C ILE A 56 -10.33 -10.87 16.40
N LEU A 57 -9.30 -10.99 17.24
CA LEU A 57 -7.98 -11.48 16.83
C LEU A 57 -8.08 -12.90 16.25
N GLY A 58 -8.74 -13.83 16.96
CA GLY A 58 -8.92 -15.21 16.51
C GLY A 58 -9.69 -15.31 15.20
N ASN A 59 -10.80 -14.56 15.05
CA ASN A 59 -11.55 -14.52 13.78
C ASN A 59 -10.71 -13.95 12.64
N SER A 60 -9.87 -12.93 12.90
CA SER A 60 -8.98 -12.38 11.90
C SER A 60 -7.91 -13.37 11.44
N VAL A 61 -7.34 -14.16 12.35
CA VAL A 61 -6.43 -15.28 11.99
C VAL A 61 -7.15 -16.26 11.06
N THR A 62 -8.35 -16.69 11.43
CA THR A 62 -9.14 -17.64 10.62
C THR A 62 -9.45 -17.06 9.24
N LEU A 63 -9.82 -15.78 9.16
CA LEU A 63 -10.08 -15.10 7.88
C LEU A 63 -8.82 -15.01 7.02
N LEU A 64 -7.67 -14.67 7.60
CA LEU A 64 -6.39 -14.64 6.86
C LEU A 64 -6.05 -16.00 6.26
N VAL A 65 -6.26 -17.08 7.00
CA VAL A 65 -6.05 -18.44 6.51
C VAL A 65 -7.06 -18.81 5.42
N ILE A 66 -8.35 -18.57 5.64
CA ILE A 66 -9.41 -18.89 4.66
C ILE A 66 -9.19 -18.11 3.36
N PHE A 67 -9.01 -16.80 3.43
CA PHE A 67 -8.77 -15.99 2.23
C PHE A 67 -7.43 -16.34 1.57
N GLY A 68 -6.38 -16.62 2.36
CA GLY A 68 -5.10 -17.05 1.84
C GLY A 68 -5.22 -18.36 1.05
N LEU A 69 -5.84 -19.38 1.62
CA LEU A 69 -6.07 -20.65 0.93
C LEU A 69 -6.99 -20.49 -0.28
N SER A 70 -8.08 -19.71 -0.16
CA SER A 70 -8.99 -19.46 -1.27
C SER A 70 -8.29 -18.76 -2.43
N LEU A 71 -7.48 -17.72 -2.15
CA LEU A 71 -6.70 -17.01 -3.18
C LEU A 71 -5.62 -17.92 -3.79
N THR A 72 -5.01 -18.82 -3.01
CA THR A 72 -4.10 -19.82 -3.55
C THR A 72 -4.80 -20.74 -4.52
N VAL A 73 -5.92 -21.36 -4.13
CA VAL A 73 -6.65 -22.31 -4.98
C VAL A 73 -7.19 -21.62 -6.24
N VAL A 74 -7.91 -20.53 -6.08
CA VAL A 74 -8.45 -19.77 -7.21
C VAL A 74 -7.33 -19.24 -8.10
N GLY A 75 -6.29 -18.66 -7.51
CA GLY A 75 -5.15 -18.12 -8.23
C GLY A 75 -4.43 -19.18 -9.06
N LEU A 76 -4.19 -20.38 -8.52
CA LEU A 76 -3.57 -21.48 -9.24
C LEU A 76 -4.42 -22.00 -10.42
N ILE A 77 -5.74 -21.98 -10.29
CA ILE A 77 -6.67 -22.39 -11.37
C ILE A 77 -6.67 -21.36 -12.50
N VAL A 78 -6.77 -20.05 -12.15
CA VAL A 78 -6.96 -18.97 -13.14
C VAL A 78 -5.67 -18.26 -13.55
N LYS A 79 -4.49 -18.67 -13.04
CA LYS A 79 -3.23 -17.93 -13.23
C LYS A 79 -2.87 -17.70 -14.70
N ARG A 80 -2.94 -18.70 -15.57
CA ARG A 80 -2.57 -18.55 -16.99
C ARG A 80 -3.46 -17.56 -17.73
N PRO A 81 -4.81 -17.72 -17.76
CA PRO A 81 -5.67 -16.74 -18.43
C PRO A 81 -5.55 -15.35 -17.81
N LEU A 82 -5.36 -15.25 -16.49
CA LEU A 82 -5.18 -13.98 -15.81
C LEU A 82 -3.87 -13.29 -16.20
N LEU A 83 -2.76 -14.03 -16.33
CA LEU A 83 -1.48 -13.49 -16.77
C LEU A 83 -1.55 -12.96 -18.20
N TYR A 84 -2.22 -13.67 -19.13
CA TYR A 84 -2.46 -13.16 -20.48
C TYR A 84 -3.30 -11.87 -20.47
N LEU A 85 -4.36 -11.82 -19.66
CA LEU A 85 -5.19 -10.62 -19.49
C LEU A 85 -4.39 -9.44 -18.95
N LEU A 86 -3.40 -9.70 -18.11
CA LEU A 86 -2.51 -8.69 -17.52
C LEU A 86 -1.34 -8.28 -18.43
N GLY A 87 -1.27 -8.86 -19.65
CA GLY A 87 -0.30 -8.47 -20.67
C GLY A 87 0.92 -9.39 -20.81
N ALA A 88 0.86 -10.63 -20.33
CA ALA A 88 1.89 -11.60 -20.61
C ALA A 88 1.89 -11.98 -22.11
N SER A 89 3.06 -11.97 -22.73
CA SER A 89 3.28 -12.49 -24.08
C SER A 89 3.72 -13.96 -24.03
N GLU A 90 3.73 -14.65 -25.19
CA GLU A 90 4.24 -16.03 -25.32
C GLU A 90 5.67 -16.16 -24.77
N ASN A 91 6.50 -15.12 -24.90
CA ASN A 91 7.87 -15.12 -24.43
C ASN A 91 8.02 -14.88 -22.92
N THR A 92 7.04 -14.23 -22.28
CA THR A 92 7.10 -13.85 -20.86
C THR A 92 6.24 -14.73 -19.96
N ILE A 93 5.27 -15.45 -20.54
CA ILE A 93 4.29 -16.25 -19.79
C ILE A 93 4.93 -17.32 -18.89
N GLU A 94 5.97 -18.01 -19.35
CA GLU A 94 6.60 -19.07 -18.57
C GLU A 94 7.36 -18.51 -17.34
N TYR A 95 8.00 -17.33 -17.48
CA TYR A 95 8.62 -16.64 -16.34
C TYR A 95 7.56 -16.17 -15.34
N ALA A 96 6.48 -15.54 -15.84
CA ALA A 96 5.37 -15.09 -15.00
C ALA A 96 4.68 -16.26 -14.29
N ASN A 97 4.38 -17.34 -15.01
CA ASN A 97 3.73 -18.52 -14.47
C ASN A 97 4.58 -19.22 -13.39
N SER A 98 5.88 -19.34 -13.61
CA SER A 98 6.82 -19.93 -12.67
C SER A 98 6.90 -19.10 -11.37
N TYR A 99 7.03 -17.80 -11.49
CA TYR A 99 7.05 -16.88 -10.35
C TYR A 99 5.77 -16.94 -9.53
N ILE A 100 4.62 -16.72 -10.20
CA ILE A 100 3.33 -16.58 -9.51
C ILE A 100 2.89 -17.90 -8.85
N THR A 101 3.27 -19.04 -9.41
CA THR A 101 2.97 -20.36 -8.82
C THR A 101 3.58 -20.48 -7.44
N ILE A 102 4.88 -20.20 -7.30
CA ILE A 102 5.59 -20.28 -6.02
C ILE A 102 5.04 -19.23 -5.05
N TYR A 103 4.80 -18.01 -5.52
CA TYR A 103 4.24 -16.93 -4.70
C TYR A 103 2.87 -17.31 -4.15
N LEU A 104 1.97 -17.85 -4.96
CA LEU A 104 0.62 -18.26 -4.55
C LEU A 104 0.66 -19.41 -3.54
N LEU A 105 1.57 -20.37 -3.68
CA LEU A 105 1.75 -21.43 -2.68
C LEU A 105 2.17 -20.88 -1.31
N GLY A 106 2.95 -19.81 -1.30
CA GLY A 106 3.36 -19.11 -0.06
C GLY A 106 2.43 -17.99 0.40
N ASN A 107 1.36 -17.72 -0.32
CA ASN A 107 0.45 -16.60 -0.09
C ASN A 107 -0.09 -16.52 1.34
N VAL A 108 -0.41 -17.64 1.96
CA VAL A 108 -0.90 -17.67 3.35
C VAL A 108 0.10 -17.02 4.31
N PHE A 109 1.40 -17.22 4.12
CA PHE A 109 2.44 -16.62 4.96
C PHE A 109 2.52 -15.10 4.75
N VAL A 110 2.39 -14.64 3.50
CA VAL A 110 2.32 -13.22 3.17
C VAL A 110 1.12 -12.57 3.88
N MET A 111 -0.05 -13.17 3.78
CA MET A 111 -1.25 -12.66 4.43
C MET A 111 -1.15 -12.65 5.95
N MET A 112 -0.59 -13.70 6.54
CA MET A 112 -0.41 -13.79 7.99
C MET A 112 0.60 -12.76 8.49
N SER A 113 1.76 -12.60 7.83
CA SER A 113 2.77 -11.63 8.26
C SER A 113 2.22 -10.20 8.26
N LEU A 114 1.55 -9.79 7.18
CA LEU A 114 1.01 -8.44 7.02
C LEU A 114 -0.23 -8.20 7.90
N GLY A 115 -1.19 -9.13 7.85
CA GLY A 115 -2.46 -9.00 8.56
C GLY A 115 -2.29 -9.01 10.08
N LEU A 116 -1.48 -9.94 10.62
CA LEU A 116 -1.28 -10.07 12.06
C LEU A 116 -0.35 -8.98 12.62
N ASN A 117 0.57 -8.43 11.80
CA ASN A 117 1.41 -7.31 12.22
C ASN A 117 0.58 -6.10 12.70
N SER A 118 -0.59 -5.88 12.09
CA SER A 118 -1.53 -4.84 12.52
C SER A 118 -2.02 -5.04 13.97
N PHE A 119 -2.16 -6.29 14.42
CA PHE A 119 -2.57 -6.60 15.79
C PHE A 119 -1.41 -6.49 16.80
N ILE A 120 -0.16 -6.68 16.37
CA ILE A 120 1.02 -6.36 17.21
C ILE A 120 1.04 -4.86 17.51
N ASN A 121 0.86 -4.04 16.48
CA ASN A 121 0.78 -2.59 16.61
C ASN A 121 -0.43 -2.16 17.45
N ALA A 122 -1.58 -2.84 17.29
CA ALA A 122 -2.80 -2.59 18.05
C ALA A 122 -2.68 -2.91 19.55
N GLN A 123 -1.70 -3.72 19.91
CA GLN A 123 -1.36 -3.99 21.31
C GLN A 123 -0.35 -2.98 21.90
N GLY A 124 0.17 -2.05 21.09
CA GLY A 124 1.15 -1.07 21.50
C GLY A 124 2.61 -1.50 21.28
N PHE A 125 2.85 -2.67 20.67
CA PHE A 125 4.19 -3.20 20.44
C PHE A 125 4.77 -2.77 19.08
N GLY A 126 4.80 -1.45 18.81
CA GLY A 126 5.26 -0.92 17.51
C GLY A 126 6.69 -1.33 17.15
N LYS A 127 7.61 -1.43 18.13
CA LYS A 127 8.96 -1.94 17.88
C LYS A 127 8.95 -3.38 17.37
N THR A 128 8.14 -4.26 17.96
CA THR A 128 8.00 -5.66 17.51
C THR A 128 7.38 -5.73 16.14
N GLY A 129 6.37 -4.90 15.86
CA GLY A 129 5.78 -4.76 14.53
C GLY A 129 6.79 -4.29 13.47
N MET A 130 7.67 -3.37 13.81
CA MET A 130 8.79 -2.95 12.96
C MET A 130 9.73 -4.13 12.66
N PHE A 131 10.10 -4.92 13.68
CA PHE A 131 10.95 -6.09 13.47
C PHE A 131 10.34 -7.12 12.52
N THR A 132 9.03 -7.29 12.50
CA THR A 132 8.36 -8.16 11.50
C THR A 132 8.71 -7.75 10.07
N VAL A 133 8.65 -6.44 9.78
CA VAL A 133 8.96 -5.90 8.45
C VAL A 133 10.45 -6.02 8.16
N VAL A 134 11.30 -5.67 9.13
CA VAL A 134 12.76 -5.72 8.98
C VAL A 134 13.25 -7.16 8.75
N ILE A 135 12.74 -8.16 9.48
CA ILE A 135 13.07 -9.57 9.26
C ILE A 135 12.72 -9.98 7.84
N GLY A 136 11.51 -9.67 7.37
CA GLY A 136 11.09 -9.97 6.01
C GLY A 136 12.00 -9.32 4.96
N ALA A 137 12.29 -8.03 5.11
CA ALA A 137 13.10 -7.27 4.15
C ALA A 137 14.56 -7.74 4.13
N VAL A 138 15.20 -7.88 5.29
CA VAL A 138 16.62 -8.31 5.39
C VAL A 138 16.80 -9.73 4.84
N LEU A 139 15.91 -10.65 5.21
CA LEU A 139 15.99 -12.01 4.68
C LEU A 139 15.77 -12.04 3.16
N ASN A 140 14.84 -11.24 2.63
CA ASN A 140 14.62 -11.15 1.19
C ASN A 140 15.87 -10.62 0.47
N ILE A 141 16.49 -9.53 0.97
CA ILE A 141 17.73 -8.98 0.40
C ILE A 141 18.87 -9.99 0.38
N ILE A 142 18.97 -10.84 1.40
CA ILE A 142 20.02 -11.86 1.50
C ILE A 142 19.70 -13.07 0.62
N LEU A 143 18.45 -13.52 0.62
CA LEU A 143 18.05 -14.75 -0.09
C LEU A 143 17.86 -14.54 -1.59
N ASP A 144 17.44 -13.34 -2.03
CA ASP A 144 17.24 -13.01 -3.43
C ASP A 144 18.48 -13.34 -4.30
N PRO A 145 19.68 -12.80 -4.05
CA PRO A 145 20.84 -13.09 -4.88
C PRO A 145 21.21 -14.56 -4.90
N ILE A 146 21.05 -15.27 -3.78
CA ILE A 146 21.39 -16.70 -3.66
C ILE A 146 20.44 -17.54 -4.51
N PHE A 147 19.14 -17.38 -4.31
CA PHE A 147 18.15 -18.20 -5.00
C PHE A 147 17.99 -17.81 -6.47
N ILE A 148 18.13 -16.51 -6.80
CA ILE A 148 18.09 -16.05 -8.19
C ILE A 148 19.26 -16.64 -8.97
N TYR A 149 20.46 -16.71 -8.38
CA TYR A 149 21.61 -17.32 -9.03
C TYR A 149 21.40 -18.82 -9.33
N ILE A 150 20.72 -19.55 -8.44
CA ILE A 150 20.52 -21.01 -8.57
C ILE A 150 19.29 -21.34 -9.44
N MET A 151 18.17 -20.62 -9.26
CA MET A 151 16.85 -20.98 -9.80
C MET A 151 16.23 -19.87 -10.67
N GLY A 152 16.94 -18.79 -10.93
CA GLY A 152 16.41 -17.68 -11.73
C GLY A 152 15.19 -17.04 -11.12
N VAL A 153 14.16 -16.81 -11.93
CA VAL A 153 12.90 -16.15 -11.53
C VAL A 153 12.16 -16.91 -10.43
N GLN A 154 12.23 -18.24 -10.45
CA GLN A 154 11.65 -19.08 -9.41
C GLN A 154 12.31 -18.84 -8.05
N GLY A 155 13.63 -18.59 -8.07
CA GLY A 155 14.40 -18.26 -6.87
C GLY A 155 13.96 -16.95 -6.22
N ALA A 156 13.63 -15.93 -7.01
CA ALA A 156 13.11 -14.66 -6.48
C ALA A 156 11.75 -14.85 -5.77
N ALA A 157 10.86 -15.67 -6.35
CA ALA A 157 9.59 -15.98 -5.70
C ALA A 157 9.80 -16.77 -4.40
N LEU A 158 10.72 -17.75 -4.41
CA LEU A 158 11.05 -18.58 -3.25
C LEU A 158 11.67 -17.74 -2.13
N ALA A 159 12.61 -16.84 -2.45
CA ALA A 159 13.20 -15.90 -1.49
C ALA A 159 12.14 -15.04 -0.81
N THR A 160 11.20 -14.51 -1.59
CA THR A 160 10.07 -13.73 -1.08
C THR A 160 9.20 -14.56 -0.13
N VAL A 161 8.81 -15.77 -0.54
CA VAL A 161 7.95 -16.66 0.28
C VAL A 161 8.65 -17.06 1.59
N LEU A 162 9.94 -17.43 1.55
CA LEU A 162 10.70 -17.79 2.74
C LEU A 162 10.87 -16.61 3.71
N SER A 163 11.10 -15.44 3.18
CA SER A 163 11.19 -14.20 3.99
C SER A 163 9.86 -13.89 4.67
N GLN A 164 8.75 -14.05 3.97
CA GLN A 164 7.42 -13.86 4.55
C GLN A 164 7.03 -14.99 5.52
N LEU A 165 7.47 -16.22 5.26
CA LEU A 165 7.34 -17.32 6.21
C LEU A 165 8.05 -16.98 7.54
N ALA A 166 9.31 -16.54 7.50
CA ALA A 166 10.05 -16.15 8.68
C ALA A 166 9.36 -14.99 9.44
N ALA A 167 8.89 -13.97 8.72
CA ALA A 167 8.12 -12.86 9.30
C ALA A 167 6.80 -13.35 9.91
N SER A 168 6.10 -14.27 9.27
CA SER A 168 4.83 -14.83 9.79
C SER A 168 5.06 -15.69 11.04
N VAL A 169 6.11 -16.51 11.06
CA VAL A 169 6.52 -17.30 12.24
C VAL A 169 6.87 -16.37 13.41
N TRP A 170 7.63 -15.31 13.16
CA TRP A 170 7.95 -14.28 14.16
C TRP A 170 6.67 -13.67 14.74
N THR A 171 5.76 -13.21 13.89
CA THR A 171 4.48 -12.60 14.28
C THR A 171 3.61 -13.56 15.09
N PHE A 172 3.50 -14.80 14.61
CA PHE A 172 2.70 -15.83 15.28
C PHE A 172 3.30 -16.22 16.64
N LYS A 173 4.63 -16.41 16.70
CA LYS A 173 5.35 -16.70 17.94
C LYS A 173 5.17 -15.59 18.97
N PHE A 174 5.19 -14.32 18.54
CA PHE A 174 4.93 -13.20 19.42
C PHE A 174 3.50 -13.21 19.94
N LEU A 175 2.50 -13.34 19.06
CA LEU A 175 1.07 -13.30 19.43
C LEU A 175 0.59 -14.53 20.22
N THR A 176 1.34 -15.62 20.23
CA THR A 176 1.09 -16.80 21.09
C THR A 176 1.95 -16.81 22.35
N GLY A 177 3.00 -15.98 22.39
CA GLY A 177 4.01 -15.91 23.45
C GLY A 177 3.52 -15.30 24.76
N LYS A 178 4.46 -15.19 25.73
CA LYS A 178 4.16 -14.64 27.06
C LYS A 178 4.15 -13.11 27.08
N ASN A 179 4.78 -12.46 26.10
CA ASN A 179 4.99 -11.00 26.08
C ASN A 179 3.81 -10.23 25.45
N THR A 180 2.89 -10.91 24.80
CA THR A 180 1.69 -10.30 24.23
C THR A 180 0.61 -10.11 25.30
N ILE A 181 -0.18 -9.04 25.18
CA ILE A 181 -1.28 -8.74 26.13
C ILE A 181 -2.44 -9.70 25.88
N ILE A 182 -2.89 -9.80 24.62
CA ILE A 182 -3.95 -10.72 24.20
C ILE A 182 -3.37 -11.74 23.25
N LYS A 183 -3.49 -13.02 23.60
CA LYS A 183 -2.93 -14.15 22.84
C LYS A 183 -3.92 -14.68 21.81
N ILE A 184 -3.36 -15.27 20.75
CA ILE A 184 -4.13 -16.11 19.85
C ILE A 184 -4.51 -17.39 20.60
N LYS A 185 -5.81 -17.67 20.71
CA LYS A 185 -6.34 -18.92 21.27
C LYS A 185 -7.19 -19.66 20.23
N LEU A 186 -7.05 -20.96 20.15
CA LEU A 186 -7.83 -21.81 19.24
C LEU A 186 -9.33 -21.69 19.47
N SER A 187 -9.74 -21.54 20.74
CA SER A 187 -11.15 -21.32 21.11
C SER A 187 -11.76 -20.05 20.52
N ALA A 188 -10.93 -19.03 20.30
CA ALA A 188 -11.33 -17.74 19.73
C ALA A 188 -11.39 -17.73 18.18
N MET A 189 -10.88 -18.75 17.52
CA MET A 189 -10.85 -18.87 16.05
C MET A 189 -12.21 -19.19 15.43
N ARG A 190 -13.20 -19.54 16.23
CA ARG A 190 -14.56 -19.83 15.74
C ARG A 190 -15.20 -18.56 15.17
N CYS A 191 -15.38 -18.54 13.85
CA CYS A 191 -15.94 -17.41 13.14
C CYS A 191 -17.40 -17.18 13.51
N GLN A 192 -17.72 -15.94 13.87
CA GLN A 192 -19.10 -15.47 14.04
C GLN A 192 -19.44 -14.46 12.95
N ALA A 193 -20.51 -14.71 12.18
CA ALA A 193 -20.91 -13.89 11.04
C ALA A 193 -21.02 -12.38 11.37
N LYS A 194 -21.54 -12.04 12.56
CA LYS A 194 -21.68 -10.64 13.01
C LYS A 194 -20.30 -9.95 13.18
N ARG A 195 -19.31 -10.69 13.71
CA ARG A 195 -17.94 -10.18 13.93
C ARG A 195 -17.17 -10.09 12.60
N VAL A 196 -17.25 -11.14 11.80
CA VAL A 196 -16.68 -11.17 10.45
C VAL A 196 -17.18 -9.99 9.61
N LYS A 197 -18.50 -9.75 9.60
CA LYS A 197 -19.09 -8.60 8.89
C LYS A 197 -18.51 -7.27 9.37
N LYS A 198 -18.32 -7.08 10.68
CA LYS A 198 -17.72 -5.83 11.21
C LYS A 198 -16.28 -5.65 10.76
N ILE A 199 -15.47 -6.73 10.81
CA ILE A 199 -14.07 -6.72 10.35
C ILE A 199 -14.01 -6.36 8.87
N LEU A 200 -14.78 -7.03 8.02
CA LEU A 200 -14.79 -6.79 6.58
C LEU A 200 -15.29 -5.40 6.22
N VAL A 201 -16.38 -4.93 6.84
CA VAL A 201 -16.93 -3.58 6.58
C VAL A 201 -15.94 -2.48 6.97
N LEU A 202 -15.23 -2.63 8.09
CA LEU A 202 -14.22 -1.65 8.48
C LEU A 202 -12.99 -1.73 7.57
N GLY A 203 -12.54 -2.93 7.24
CA GLY A 203 -11.40 -3.14 6.33
C GLY A 203 -11.68 -2.68 4.90
N LEU A 204 -12.95 -2.72 4.46
CA LEU A 204 -13.35 -2.21 3.15
C LEU A 204 -13.02 -0.72 2.97
N SER A 205 -12.90 0.05 4.06
CA SER A 205 -12.46 1.45 4.00
C SER A 205 -11.04 1.59 3.43
N GLY A 206 -10.10 0.76 3.88
CA GLY A 206 -8.73 0.73 3.35
C GLY A 206 -8.67 0.20 1.92
N PHE A 207 -9.46 -0.83 1.63
CA PHE A 207 -9.57 -1.39 0.28
C PHE A 207 -10.11 -0.35 -0.71
N THR A 208 -11.21 0.34 -0.38
CA THR A 208 -11.80 1.41 -1.21
C THR A 208 -10.79 2.53 -1.45
N MET A 209 -10.01 2.87 -0.44
CA MET A 209 -8.94 3.86 -0.58
C MET A 209 -7.87 3.44 -1.59
N SER A 210 -7.47 2.18 -1.59
CA SER A 210 -6.48 1.64 -2.54
C SER A 210 -7.05 1.61 -3.96
N VAL A 211 -8.27 1.12 -4.13
CA VAL A 211 -8.95 1.08 -5.43
C VAL A 211 -9.13 2.48 -6.02
N THR A 212 -9.58 3.44 -5.20
CA THR A 212 -9.73 4.83 -5.67
C THR A 212 -8.38 5.49 -5.99
N ASN A 213 -7.28 5.13 -5.31
CA ASN A 213 -5.94 5.58 -5.68
C ASN A 213 -5.53 5.04 -7.06
N SER A 214 -5.74 3.74 -7.30
CA SER A 214 -5.43 3.12 -8.59
C SER A 214 -6.27 3.73 -9.71
N ALA A 215 -7.56 3.99 -9.48
CA ALA A 215 -8.44 4.64 -10.46
C ALA A 215 -7.95 6.06 -10.80
N VAL A 216 -7.53 6.85 -9.81
CA VAL A 216 -6.91 8.18 -10.05
C VAL A 216 -5.65 8.04 -10.88
N GLN A 217 -4.79 7.08 -10.57
CA GLN A 217 -3.55 6.87 -11.32
C GLN A 217 -3.78 6.46 -12.77
N ILE A 218 -4.76 5.58 -13.02
CA ILE A 218 -5.18 5.20 -14.37
C ILE A 218 -5.71 6.42 -15.12
N ALA A 219 -6.61 7.20 -14.51
CA ALA A 219 -7.15 8.41 -15.12
C ALA A 219 -6.04 9.43 -15.48
N CYS A 220 -5.06 9.63 -14.58
CA CYS A 220 -3.90 10.47 -14.86
C CYS A 220 -3.09 9.95 -16.05
N ASN A 221 -2.77 8.65 -16.10
CA ASN A 221 -1.97 8.07 -17.17
C ASN A 221 -2.69 8.18 -18.51
N VAL A 222 -4.00 7.87 -18.56
CA VAL A 222 -4.82 8.01 -19.79
C VAL A 222 -4.85 9.47 -20.27
N SER A 223 -5.05 10.42 -19.36
CA SER A 223 -5.05 11.85 -19.71
C SER A 223 -3.67 12.29 -20.23
N LEU A 224 -2.57 11.82 -19.63
CA LEU A 224 -1.23 12.15 -20.08
C LEU A 224 -0.88 11.54 -21.43
N GLN A 225 -1.35 10.33 -21.72
CA GLN A 225 -1.17 9.72 -23.04
C GLN A 225 -1.93 10.47 -24.14
N ASN A 226 -3.17 10.91 -23.85
CA ASN A 226 -4.02 11.56 -24.84
C ASN A 226 -3.65 13.02 -25.13
N TYR A 227 -3.19 13.76 -24.12
CA TYR A 227 -2.93 15.20 -24.22
C TYR A 227 -1.47 15.58 -24.07
N GLY A 228 -0.60 14.66 -23.63
CA GLY A 228 0.81 14.86 -23.39
C GLY A 228 1.71 14.13 -24.40
N SER A 229 2.94 13.91 -24.01
CA SER A 229 3.92 13.09 -24.73
C SER A 229 4.47 12.02 -23.81
N ASP A 230 5.22 11.06 -24.35
CA ASP A 230 5.91 10.01 -23.57
C ASP A 230 6.81 10.57 -22.47
N VAL A 231 7.37 11.77 -22.68
CA VAL A 231 8.14 12.49 -21.67
C VAL A 231 7.32 12.75 -20.41
N TYR A 232 6.06 13.20 -20.54
CA TYR A 232 5.21 13.48 -19.39
C TYR A 232 4.73 12.21 -18.66
N VAL A 233 4.57 11.12 -19.38
CA VAL A 233 4.31 9.80 -18.76
C VAL A 233 5.52 9.36 -17.92
N GLY A 234 6.72 9.55 -18.44
CA GLY A 234 7.98 9.30 -17.72
C GLY A 234 8.11 10.18 -16.47
N VAL A 235 7.85 11.47 -16.60
CA VAL A 235 7.82 12.43 -15.48
C VAL A 235 6.82 12.00 -14.40
N MET A 236 5.61 11.58 -14.78
CA MET A 236 4.60 11.12 -13.81
C MET A 236 5.03 9.86 -13.06
N THR A 237 5.74 8.97 -13.73
CA THR A 237 6.31 7.78 -13.08
C THR A 237 7.31 8.15 -11.99
N ILE A 238 8.20 9.11 -12.28
CA ILE A 238 9.16 9.64 -11.30
C ILE A 238 8.44 10.34 -10.15
N ILE A 239 7.45 11.19 -10.44
CA ILE A 239 6.64 11.89 -9.42
C ILE A 239 5.91 10.89 -8.51
N ASN A 240 5.32 9.82 -9.07
CA ASN A 240 4.69 8.77 -8.29
C ASN A 240 5.68 8.05 -7.38
N SER A 241 6.89 7.77 -7.85
CA SER A 241 7.95 7.14 -7.05
C SER A 241 8.35 8.04 -5.87
N ILE A 242 8.55 9.33 -6.11
CA ILE A 242 8.83 10.32 -5.06
C ILE A 242 7.66 10.37 -4.07
N ARG A 243 6.42 10.41 -4.56
CA ARG A 243 5.22 10.41 -3.72
C ARG A 243 5.16 9.17 -2.81
N GLU A 244 5.44 7.98 -3.32
CA GLU A 244 5.44 6.75 -2.54
C GLU A 244 6.44 6.80 -1.39
N VAL A 245 7.66 7.24 -1.65
CA VAL A 245 8.69 7.42 -0.62
C VAL A 245 8.21 8.41 0.46
N LEU A 246 7.67 9.55 0.05
CA LEU A 246 7.16 10.57 0.99
C LEU A 246 5.91 10.13 1.75
N GLN A 247 5.16 9.17 1.21
CA GLN A 247 3.95 8.63 1.84
C GLN A 247 4.26 7.61 2.95
N MET A 248 5.42 6.95 2.92
CA MET A 248 5.79 5.92 3.91
C MET A 248 5.76 6.43 5.36
N PRO A 249 6.39 7.57 5.72
CA PRO A 249 6.33 8.10 7.08
C PRO A 249 4.91 8.52 7.49
N VAL A 250 4.11 9.07 6.56
CA VAL A 250 2.71 9.45 6.79
C VAL A 250 1.88 8.23 7.19
N THR A 251 2.03 7.15 6.44
CA THR A 251 1.36 5.87 6.72
C THR A 251 1.85 5.27 8.04
N GLY A 252 3.15 5.35 8.33
CA GLY A 252 3.74 4.88 9.57
C GLY A 252 3.19 5.61 10.80
N LEU A 253 3.11 6.94 10.75
CA LEU A 253 2.50 7.76 11.82
C LEU A 253 1.02 7.42 12.01
N GLY A 254 0.27 7.27 10.91
CA GLY A 254 -1.14 6.87 10.95
C GLY A 254 -1.34 5.50 11.60
N ASN A 255 -0.56 4.51 11.19
CA ASN A 255 -0.62 3.15 11.72
C ASN A 255 -0.23 3.09 13.22
N GLY A 256 0.68 3.96 13.67
CA GLY A 256 1.03 4.08 15.09
C GLY A 256 -0.03 4.77 15.93
N ALA A 257 -0.65 5.84 15.41
CA ALA A 257 -1.66 6.61 16.14
C ALA A 257 -3.03 5.92 16.19
N GLN A 258 -3.40 5.17 15.15
CA GLN A 258 -4.70 4.54 15.02
C GLN A 258 -5.08 3.63 16.21
N PRO A 259 -4.21 2.74 16.71
CA PRO A 259 -4.48 1.94 17.90
C PRO A 259 -4.67 2.78 19.17
N ILE A 260 -3.90 3.86 19.32
CA ILE A 260 -3.99 4.77 20.48
C ILE A 260 -5.36 5.45 20.48
N ILE A 261 -5.78 5.97 19.33
CA ILE A 261 -7.09 6.60 19.15
C ILE A 261 -8.21 5.57 19.44
N GLY A 262 -8.12 4.38 18.88
CA GLY A 262 -9.13 3.33 19.04
C GLY A 262 -9.26 2.86 20.49
N PHE A 263 -8.15 2.64 21.16
CA PHE A 263 -8.13 2.21 22.57
C PHE A 263 -8.75 3.27 23.49
N ASN A 264 -8.31 4.52 23.40
CA ASN A 264 -8.85 5.59 24.24
C ASN A 264 -10.32 5.92 23.93
N TYR A 265 -10.73 5.77 22.64
CA TYR A 265 -12.13 5.89 22.25
C TYR A 265 -12.98 4.80 22.90
N GLY A 266 -12.52 3.56 22.89
CA GLY A 266 -13.19 2.45 23.59
C GLY A 266 -13.26 2.62 25.10
N ALA A 267 -12.23 3.21 25.70
CA ALA A 267 -12.19 3.52 27.14
C ALA A 267 -13.07 4.74 27.54
N GLY A 268 -13.67 5.45 26.57
CA GLY A 268 -14.45 6.65 26.86
C GLY A 268 -13.60 7.89 27.17
N GLU A 269 -12.27 7.80 27.05
CA GLU A 269 -11.29 8.84 27.36
C GLU A 269 -11.21 9.89 26.24
N ASN A 270 -12.28 10.66 26.03
CA ASN A 270 -12.39 11.63 24.94
C ASN A 270 -11.29 12.70 24.98
N GLY A 271 -10.78 13.05 26.16
CA GLY A 271 -9.67 14.00 26.32
C GLY A 271 -8.41 13.46 25.64
N ARG A 272 -8.03 12.21 25.92
CA ARG A 272 -6.87 11.53 25.34
C ARG A 272 -7.03 11.27 23.84
N VAL A 273 -8.25 11.00 23.38
CA VAL A 273 -8.55 10.90 21.94
C VAL A 273 -8.23 12.20 21.22
N LYS A 274 -8.72 13.35 21.74
CA LYS A 274 -8.45 14.68 21.17
C LYS A 274 -6.96 14.99 21.17
N GLU A 275 -6.27 14.67 22.24
CA GLU A 275 -4.82 14.86 22.38
C GLU A 275 -4.05 14.02 21.35
N ALA A 276 -4.36 12.72 21.20
CA ALA A 276 -3.76 11.85 20.21
C ALA A 276 -3.99 12.35 18.77
N ILE A 277 -5.19 12.85 18.46
CA ILE A 277 -5.52 13.47 17.17
C ILE A 277 -4.67 14.72 16.95
N ARG A 278 -4.54 15.59 17.96
CA ARG A 278 -3.75 16.82 17.89
C ARG A 278 -2.27 16.52 17.63
N TYR A 279 -1.69 15.56 18.34
CA TYR A 279 -0.29 15.13 18.11
C TYR A 279 -0.10 14.52 16.72
N LEU A 280 -1.00 13.64 16.27
CA LEU A 280 -0.95 13.08 14.93
C LEU A 280 -1.00 14.18 13.86
N ALA A 281 -1.97 15.10 13.98
CA ALA A 281 -2.12 16.22 13.06
C ALA A 281 -0.87 17.11 13.04
N ALA A 282 -0.33 17.47 14.21
CA ALA A 282 0.87 18.29 14.32
C ALA A 282 2.09 17.60 13.66
N MET A 283 2.33 16.32 13.95
CA MET A 283 3.43 15.57 13.35
C MET A 283 3.28 15.45 11.84
N LEU A 284 2.07 15.17 11.34
CA LEU A 284 1.80 15.09 9.90
C LEU A 284 1.95 16.44 9.20
N ILE A 285 1.49 17.55 9.83
CA ILE A 285 1.64 18.90 9.27
C ILE A 285 3.13 19.28 9.23
N ILE A 286 3.86 19.07 10.31
CA ILE A 286 5.30 19.37 10.35
C ILE A 286 6.03 18.56 9.28
N TYR A 287 5.82 17.25 9.24
CA TYR A 287 6.46 16.39 8.25
C TYR A 287 6.13 16.79 6.81
N SER A 288 4.85 16.95 6.49
CA SER A 288 4.43 17.26 5.12
C SER A 288 4.86 18.66 4.69
N THR A 289 4.96 19.63 5.62
CA THR A 289 5.47 20.95 5.34
C THR A 289 6.99 20.91 5.09
N VAL A 290 7.76 20.20 5.91
CA VAL A 290 9.20 20.01 5.69
C VAL A 290 9.44 19.29 4.36
N ALA A 291 8.73 18.22 4.07
CA ALA A 291 8.83 17.50 2.80
C ALA A 291 8.47 18.40 1.61
N TRP A 292 7.46 19.23 1.73
CA TRP A 292 7.08 20.22 0.71
C TRP A 292 8.19 21.25 0.47
N PHE A 293 8.81 21.79 1.52
CA PHE A 293 9.95 22.68 1.39
C PHE A 293 11.15 22.01 0.71
N ILE A 294 11.46 20.75 1.03
CA ILE A 294 12.52 19.98 0.38
C ILE A 294 12.24 19.86 -1.12
N ILE A 295 11.00 19.55 -1.51
CA ILE A 295 10.61 19.45 -2.92
C ILE A 295 10.79 20.79 -3.65
N LEU A 296 10.47 21.91 -2.99
CA LEU A 296 10.63 23.24 -3.58
C LEU A 296 12.09 23.63 -3.76
N LEU A 297 12.95 23.29 -2.79
CA LEU A 297 14.34 23.72 -2.76
C LEU A 297 15.27 22.90 -3.68
N ILE A 298 15.06 21.59 -3.76
CA ILE A 298 15.95 20.67 -4.45
C ILE A 298 15.25 19.75 -5.47
N PRO A 299 14.32 20.25 -6.32
CA PRO A 299 13.54 19.41 -7.23
C PRO A 299 14.42 18.68 -8.26
N LYS A 300 15.44 19.34 -8.79
CA LYS A 300 16.40 18.74 -9.75
C LYS A 300 17.12 17.54 -9.15
N PHE A 301 17.54 17.62 -7.89
CA PHE A 301 18.21 16.52 -7.21
C PHE A 301 17.26 15.33 -7.01
N LEU A 302 16.02 15.58 -6.58
CA LEU A 302 15.02 14.53 -6.36
C LEU A 302 14.71 13.77 -7.65
N ILE A 303 14.55 14.47 -8.78
CA ILE A 303 14.32 13.85 -10.09
C ILE A 303 15.58 13.13 -10.56
N GLY A 304 16.76 13.73 -10.34
CA GLY A 304 18.06 13.19 -10.74
C GLY A 304 18.42 11.84 -10.06
N ILE A 305 17.79 11.51 -8.92
CA ILE A 305 17.93 10.18 -8.30
C ILE A 305 17.35 9.08 -9.22
N PHE A 306 16.34 9.40 -10.02
CA PHE A 306 15.60 8.43 -10.85
C PHE A 306 16.03 8.44 -12.32
N THR A 307 16.53 9.56 -12.83
CA THR A 307 16.93 9.70 -14.24
C THR A 307 18.06 10.71 -14.43
N ALA A 308 18.91 10.43 -15.43
CA ALA A 308 19.93 11.37 -15.91
C ALA A 308 19.47 12.12 -17.20
N ASP A 309 18.28 11.82 -17.73
CA ASP A 309 17.75 12.43 -18.95
C ASP A 309 17.39 13.89 -18.71
N ALA A 310 18.06 14.78 -19.45
CA ALA A 310 17.88 16.23 -19.36
C ALA A 310 16.45 16.68 -19.72
N ALA A 311 15.80 16.00 -20.67
CA ALA A 311 14.41 16.33 -21.07
C ALA A 311 13.43 16.02 -19.93
N LEU A 312 13.58 14.85 -19.27
CA LEU A 312 12.78 14.47 -18.12
C LEU A 312 13.01 15.37 -16.91
N ILE A 313 14.26 15.81 -16.67
CA ILE A 313 14.58 16.73 -15.57
C ILE A 313 13.96 18.11 -15.85
N THR A 314 14.09 18.64 -17.07
CA THR A 314 13.56 19.97 -17.43
C THR A 314 12.03 20.02 -17.34
N ALA A 315 11.34 19.02 -17.87
CA ALA A 315 9.88 18.92 -17.78
C ALA A 315 9.40 18.55 -16.35
N GLY A 316 10.21 17.79 -15.61
CA GLY A 316 9.87 17.26 -14.30
C GLY A 316 9.86 18.31 -13.19
N VAL A 317 10.76 19.30 -13.23
CA VAL A 317 10.85 20.32 -12.16
C VAL A 317 9.56 21.12 -12.00
N PRO A 318 8.99 21.77 -13.03
CA PRO A 318 7.73 22.49 -12.88
C PRO A 318 6.57 21.54 -12.55
N SER A 319 6.55 20.34 -13.14
CA SER A 319 5.55 19.33 -12.87
C SER A 319 5.54 18.89 -11.40
N LEU A 320 6.73 18.72 -10.81
CA LEU A 320 6.89 18.36 -9.40
C LEU A 320 6.34 19.46 -8.45
N HIS A 321 6.65 20.72 -8.74
CA HIS A 321 6.18 21.85 -7.95
C HIS A 321 4.65 21.93 -7.92
N ILE A 322 4.01 21.73 -9.07
CA ILE A 322 2.54 21.78 -9.17
C ILE A 322 1.90 20.59 -8.49
N TYR A 323 2.41 19.39 -8.75
CA TYR A 323 1.86 18.17 -8.16
C TYR A 323 1.88 18.21 -6.64
N PHE A 324 2.95 18.74 -6.05
CA PHE A 324 3.12 18.83 -4.61
C PHE A 324 2.72 20.18 -4.01
N PHE A 325 2.14 21.09 -4.77
CA PHE A 325 1.74 22.43 -4.29
C PHE A 325 0.90 22.39 -3.01
N GLY A 326 -0.06 21.48 -2.91
CA GLY A 326 -0.92 21.28 -1.75
C GLY A 326 -0.53 20.13 -0.83
N PHE A 327 0.72 19.63 -0.90
CA PHE A 327 1.12 18.43 -0.16
C PHE A 327 0.92 18.55 1.36
N PHE A 328 1.16 19.71 1.94
CA PHE A 328 0.93 19.95 3.36
C PHE A 328 -0.55 19.84 3.78
N LEU A 329 -1.49 20.10 2.86
CA LEU A 329 -2.93 19.94 3.12
C LEU A 329 -3.33 18.45 3.24
N MET A 330 -2.53 17.55 2.69
CA MET A 330 -2.78 16.11 2.81
C MET A 330 -2.71 15.62 4.27
N ALA A 331 -1.98 16.35 5.15
CA ALA A 331 -1.90 16.04 6.57
C ALA A 331 -3.28 15.99 7.23
N PHE A 332 -4.15 16.96 6.95
CA PHE A 332 -5.51 17.01 7.50
C PHE A 332 -6.34 15.82 7.04
N MET A 333 -6.19 15.45 5.79
CA MET A 333 -6.92 14.35 5.20
C MET A 333 -6.49 13.00 5.79
N PHE A 334 -5.19 12.75 5.90
CA PHE A 334 -4.67 11.54 6.50
C PHE A 334 -5.04 11.44 7.98
N THR A 335 -4.97 12.55 8.70
CA THR A 335 -5.45 12.63 10.09
C THR A 335 -6.92 12.23 10.17
N GLY A 336 -7.80 12.85 9.40
CA GLY A 336 -9.23 12.54 9.40
C GLY A 336 -9.51 11.08 9.07
N GLN A 337 -8.84 10.53 8.06
CA GLN A 337 -9.00 9.14 7.69
C GLN A 337 -8.54 8.17 8.78
N THR A 338 -7.36 8.41 9.38
CA THR A 338 -6.83 7.61 10.49
C THR A 338 -7.79 7.63 11.67
N VAL A 339 -8.37 8.80 11.97
CA VAL A 339 -9.36 8.96 13.05
C VAL A 339 -10.63 8.16 12.76
N PHE A 340 -11.25 8.31 11.57
CA PHE A 340 -12.49 7.60 11.25
C PHE A 340 -12.32 6.08 11.27
N VAL A 341 -11.19 5.57 10.80
CA VAL A 341 -10.88 4.14 10.88
C VAL A 341 -10.60 3.74 12.33
N GLY A 342 -9.81 4.53 13.06
CA GLY A 342 -9.45 4.28 14.46
C GLY A 342 -10.66 4.19 15.39
N ILE A 343 -11.68 5.04 15.20
CA ILE A 343 -12.94 5.00 15.97
C ILE A 343 -14.01 4.05 15.40
N GLY A 344 -13.65 3.24 14.38
CA GLY A 344 -14.54 2.23 13.80
C GLY A 344 -15.65 2.77 12.89
N LYS A 345 -15.58 4.03 12.45
CA LYS A 345 -16.59 4.67 11.59
C LYS A 345 -16.25 4.54 10.09
N ALA A 346 -16.14 3.30 9.59
CA ALA A 346 -15.79 2.98 8.21
C ALA A 346 -16.60 3.75 7.15
N LYS A 347 -17.90 3.92 7.34
CA LYS A 347 -18.79 4.59 6.37
C LYS A 347 -18.31 5.99 6.03
N PHE A 348 -17.86 6.77 7.03
CA PHE A 348 -17.32 8.12 6.79
C PHE A 348 -15.99 8.08 6.06
N ALA A 349 -15.09 7.16 6.41
CA ALA A 349 -13.81 7.00 5.72
C ALA A 349 -14.00 6.63 4.24
N ILE A 350 -14.94 5.71 3.93
CA ILE A 350 -15.31 5.34 2.56
C ILE A 350 -15.93 6.52 1.82
N PHE A 351 -16.92 7.18 2.43
CA PHE A 351 -17.62 8.31 1.82
C PHE A 351 -16.64 9.43 1.41
N PHE A 352 -15.78 9.87 2.33
CA PHE A 352 -14.81 10.92 2.03
C PHE A 352 -13.75 10.50 1.02
N SER A 353 -13.37 9.23 0.99
CA SER A 353 -12.46 8.70 -0.02
C SER A 353 -13.07 8.75 -1.42
N ILE A 354 -14.32 8.29 -1.57
CA ILE A 354 -15.04 8.28 -2.86
C ILE A 354 -15.38 9.72 -3.28
N LEU A 355 -15.92 10.54 -2.37
CA LEU A 355 -16.26 11.93 -2.65
C LEU A 355 -15.05 12.68 -3.24
N ARG A 356 -13.92 12.61 -2.55
CA ARG A 356 -12.73 13.34 -2.96
C ARG A 356 -12.14 12.79 -4.26
N LYS A 357 -11.82 11.48 -4.29
CA LYS A 357 -11.10 10.90 -5.43
C LYS A 357 -12.00 10.57 -6.61
N GLY A 358 -13.16 9.96 -6.34
CA GLY A 358 -14.10 9.55 -7.38
C GLY A 358 -14.88 10.72 -7.97
N ILE A 359 -15.44 11.59 -7.13
CA ILE A 359 -16.36 12.65 -7.58
C ILE A 359 -15.63 13.96 -7.90
N VAL A 360 -14.53 14.27 -7.20
CA VAL A 360 -13.80 15.53 -7.43
C VAL A 360 -12.58 15.31 -8.32
N VAL A 361 -11.62 14.47 -7.89
CA VAL A 361 -10.32 14.37 -8.54
C VAL A 361 -10.39 13.73 -9.92
N ILE A 362 -11.08 12.60 -10.09
CA ILE A 362 -11.16 11.91 -11.38
C ILE A 362 -11.84 12.77 -12.45
N PRO A 363 -13.03 13.38 -12.23
CA PRO A 363 -13.60 14.29 -13.21
C PRO A 363 -12.72 15.48 -13.55
N LEU A 364 -12.04 16.08 -12.55
CA LEU A 364 -11.11 17.18 -12.81
C LEU A 364 -9.94 16.73 -13.69
N ILE A 365 -9.35 15.56 -13.44
CA ILE A 365 -8.26 15.01 -14.26
C ILE A 365 -8.70 14.79 -15.72
N LEU A 366 -9.95 14.39 -15.94
CA LEU A 366 -10.48 14.12 -17.28
C LEU A 366 -10.97 15.38 -18.00
N LEU A 367 -11.51 16.37 -17.26
CA LEU A 367 -12.12 17.58 -17.85
C LEU A 367 -11.15 18.75 -18.00
N LEU A 368 -10.25 18.97 -17.01
CA LEU A 368 -9.31 20.09 -17.07
C LEU A 368 -8.39 20.07 -18.29
N PRO A 369 -7.86 18.94 -18.76
CA PRO A 369 -7.03 18.90 -19.96
C PRO A 369 -7.76 19.32 -21.24
N ILE A 370 -9.09 19.17 -21.30
CA ILE A 370 -9.90 19.58 -22.46
C ILE A 370 -9.86 21.12 -22.64
N TRP A 371 -9.84 21.87 -21.54
CA TRP A 371 -9.90 23.35 -21.57
C TRP A 371 -8.54 24.01 -21.48
N PHE A 372 -7.61 23.43 -20.73
CA PHE A 372 -6.32 24.03 -20.39
C PHE A 372 -5.13 23.25 -20.93
N GLY A 373 -5.36 22.18 -21.71
CA GLY A 373 -4.30 21.29 -22.17
C GLY A 373 -3.57 20.61 -21.00
N VAL A 374 -2.37 20.10 -21.28
CA VAL A 374 -1.52 19.45 -20.27
C VAL A 374 -1.05 20.45 -19.20
N CYS A 375 -1.18 21.75 -19.46
CA CYS A 375 -0.71 22.84 -18.58
C CYS A 375 -1.26 22.79 -17.16
N LEU A 376 -2.45 22.30 -16.90
CA LEU A 376 -2.99 22.23 -15.54
C LEU A 376 -2.76 20.88 -14.86
N LEU A 377 -2.46 19.85 -15.61
CA LEU A 377 -1.84 18.64 -15.07
C LEU A 377 -0.36 18.91 -14.74
N TYR A 378 0.30 19.79 -15.55
CA TYR A 378 1.68 20.21 -15.41
C TYR A 378 1.87 21.51 -16.19
N THR A 379 1.77 22.67 -15.57
CA THR A 379 2.01 23.93 -16.28
C THR A 379 3.47 24.03 -16.68
N SER A 380 3.74 23.82 -17.95
CA SER A 380 4.95 24.32 -18.60
C SER A 380 4.53 24.89 -19.96
N PRO A 381 4.97 26.08 -20.34
CA PRO A 381 4.74 26.59 -21.69
C PRO A 381 5.43 25.65 -22.67
N SER A 382 4.62 24.91 -23.44
CA SER A 382 5.12 24.30 -24.66
C SER A 382 5.60 25.43 -25.58
N PRO A 383 6.80 25.39 -26.14
CA PRO A 383 7.14 26.23 -27.27
C PRO A 383 6.38 25.70 -28.49
N ARG A 384 5.10 26.01 -28.59
CA ARG A 384 4.38 26.05 -29.84
C ARG A 384 4.66 27.42 -30.49
N ASP A 385 5.89 27.65 -30.82
CA ASP A 385 6.26 28.76 -31.70
C ASP A 385 7.31 28.26 -32.64
N GLY A 386 6.91 27.96 -33.85
CA GLY A 386 7.84 27.78 -34.95
C GLY A 386 7.59 26.59 -35.87
N ALA A 387 6.36 26.37 -36.33
CA ALA A 387 6.16 25.62 -37.55
C ALA A 387 4.81 25.96 -38.22
N THR A 388 4.60 27.24 -38.49
CA THR A 388 3.71 27.67 -39.55
C THR A 388 4.52 28.54 -40.48
N SER A 389 5.18 27.95 -41.43
CA SER A 389 5.35 28.55 -42.78
C SER A 389 6.08 27.56 -43.68
N ARG A 390 5.33 27.18 -44.69
CA ARG A 390 5.66 26.52 -45.93
C ARG A 390 5.59 25.01 -45.98
#